data_b556116a2b53bd4b8270b7a84343507a
#
_entry.id   b556116a2b53bd4b8270b7a84343507a
#
_cell.length_a   1.000
_cell.length_b   1.000
_cell.length_c   1.000
_cell.angle_alpha   90.00
_cell.angle_beta   90.00
_cell.angle_gamma   90.00
#
_symmetry.space_group_name_H-M   'P 1'
#
loop_
_entity.id
_entity.type
_entity.pdbx_description
1 polymer ?
#
loop_
_entity_poly.entity_id
_entity_poly.type
_entity_poly.pdbx_seq_one_letter_code
_entity_poly.pdbx_strand_id
1 'polypeptide(L)'
;MTRHFGILIPSTNTTVEIECRLLPAAYQAHVGRLMTSTPGRTFSPSRDEDIEYQALLLGTAKVELVILAQTSASLFADDYDEVVTRRMSAGAGVPAVTSAQAVGRAVRALGARRIAVVSPYSEAVNERAARYFQSKHGLETVVLQGFGATDSYAIGQLGPENARDAFARIDRPEIEVFVVPGGNFPTMTSIAAWEQEFGKPVVTTNQASFWAMLRAFNTGERIPTFGRLLAEVPAG
;
A
#
# COMPACT_ATOMS: atom_id res chain seq x y z
N MET A 1 5.75 3.32 -25.31
CA MET A 1 6.93 2.61 -24.76
C MET A 1 6.53 2.08 -23.41
N THR A 2 6.81 0.82 -23.08
CA THR A 2 6.47 0.26 -21.76
C THR A 2 7.34 0.89 -20.68
N ARG A 3 6.73 1.27 -19.55
CA ARG A 3 7.40 1.79 -18.36
C ARG A 3 7.58 0.65 -17.36
N HIS A 4 8.73 0.58 -16.74
CA HIS A 4 9.12 -0.53 -15.86
C HIS A 4 9.25 -0.05 -14.41
N PHE A 5 8.64 -0.76 -13.47
CA PHE A 5 8.82 -0.50 -12.04
C PHE A 5 9.13 -1.79 -11.28
N GLY A 6 9.93 -1.65 -10.24
CA GLY A 6 10.20 -2.73 -9.29
C GLY A 6 9.21 -2.70 -8.13
N ILE A 7 8.80 -3.87 -7.66
CA ILE A 7 7.99 -3.99 -6.47
C ILE A 7 8.51 -5.13 -5.59
N LEU A 8 8.87 -4.80 -4.35
CA LEU A 8 9.35 -5.74 -3.35
C LEU A 8 8.18 -6.17 -2.47
N ILE A 9 7.92 -7.46 -2.42
CA ILE A 9 6.79 -8.02 -1.67
C ILE A 9 7.26 -9.05 -0.64
N PRO A 10 6.52 -9.24 0.46
CA PRO A 10 6.72 -10.38 1.37
C PRO A 10 6.67 -11.71 0.63
N SER A 11 7.52 -12.67 1.02
CA SER A 11 7.57 -14.01 0.39
C SER A 11 6.23 -14.75 0.43
N THR A 12 5.39 -14.42 1.40
CA THR A 12 4.05 -15.00 1.60
C THR A 12 2.93 -14.23 0.89
N ASN A 13 3.26 -13.14 0.18
CA ASN A 13 2.24 -12.35 -0.53
C ASN A 13 1.70 -13.10 -1.76
N THR A 14 0.39 -13.15 -1.89
CA THR A 14 -0.34 -13.84 -2.99
C THR A 14 -1.21 -12.90 -3.81
N THR A 15 -1.26 -11.60 -3.49
CA THR A 15 -2.22 -10.65 -4.07
C THR A 15 -1.56 -9.60 -4.97
N VAL A 16 -0.43 -9.03 -4.55
CA VAL A 16 0.17 -7.88 -5.27
C VAL A 16 0.46 -8.18 -6.74
N GLU A 17 1.01 -9.36 -7.06
CA GLU A 17 1.30 -9.72 -8.45
C GLU A 17 0.04 -9.85 -9.31
N ILE A 18 -1.06 -10.33 -8.71
CA ILE A 18 -2.36 -10.41 -9.39
C ILE A 18 -2.87 -9.00 -9.67
N GLU A 19 -2.82 -8.12 -8.67
CA GLU A 19 -3.31 -6.74 -8.82
C GLU A 19 -2.40 -5.91 -9.74
N CYS A 20 -1.11 -6.18 -9.83
CA CYS A 20 -0.23 -5.56 -10.85
C CYS A 20 -0.68 -5.85 -12.29
N ARG A 21 -1.26 -7.03 -12.54
CA ARG A 21 -1.77 -7.41 -13.88
C ARG A 21 -3.01 -6.63 -14.30
N LEU A 22 -3.66 -5.93 -13.37
CA LEU A 22 -4.81 -5.08 -13.65
C LEU A 22 -4.41 -3.72 -14.21
N LEU A 23 -3.13 -3.35 -14.09
CA LEU A 23 -2.63 -2.10 -14.66
C LEU A 23 -2.66 -2.13 -16.21
N PRO A 24 -2.77 -0.96 -16.85
CA PRO A 24 -2.62 -0.87 -18.31
C PRO A 24 -1.30 -1.49 -18.78
N ALA A 25 -1.31 -2.12 -19.97
CA ALA A 25 -0.15 -2.81 -20.55
C ALA A 25 1.09 -1.90 -20.76
N ALA A 26 0.91 -0.59 -20.63
CA ALA A 26 2.01 0.37 -20.62
C ALA A 26 2.91 0.27 -19.36
N TYR A 27 2.47 -0.39 -18.29
CA TYR A 27 3.21 -0.52 -17.03
C TYR A 27 3.55 -1.98 -16.75
N GLN A 28 4.85 -2.27 -16.64
CA GLN A 28 5.36 -3.61 -16.35
C GLN A 28 5.98 -3.66 -14.96
N ALA A 29 5.39 -4.47 -14.09
CA ALA A 29 5.95 -4.78 -12.77
C ALA A 29 7.07 -5.83 -12.87
N HIS A 30 8.17 -5.59 -12.16
CA HIS A 30 9.22 -6.56 -11.88
C HIS A 30 9.21 -6.86 -10.37
N VAL A 31 8.95 -8.10 -10.00
CA VAL A 31 8.68 -8.47 -8.62
C VAL A 31 9.90 -9.10 -7.98
N GLY A 32 10.34 -8.54 -6.85
CA GLY A 32 11.29 -9.16 -5.92
C GLY A 32 10.58 -9.67 -4.68
N ARG A 33 10.91 -10.87 -4.22
CA ARG A 33 10.34 -11.45 -3.00
C ARG A 33 11.32 -11.37 -1.84
N LEU A 34 10.82 -10.93 -0.69
CA LEU A 34 11.60 -10.76 0.53
C LEU A 34 11.22 -11.83 1.55
N MET A 35 12.20 -12.44 2.17
CA MET A 35 11.95 -13.38 3.26
C MET A 35 11.33 -12.64 4.46
N THR A 36 10.14 -13.07 4.88
CA THR A 36 9.39 -12.45 5.98
C THR A 36 9.10 -13.38 7.14
N SER A 37 9.42 -14.66 7.02
CA SER A 37 9.12 -15.64 8.05
C SER A 37 10.30 -15.83 9.01
N THR A 38 10.41 -14.95 10.01
CA THR A 38 11.09 -15.32 11.25
C THR A 38 10.02 -15.86 12.19
N PRO A 39 10.09 -17.11 12.65
CA PRO A 39 9.13 -17.64 13.61
C PRO A 39 8.97 -16.70 14.82
N GLY A 40 7.72 -16.40 15.19
CA GLY A 40 7.41 -15.50 16.30
C GLY A 40 7.53 -13.99 16.01
N ARG A 41 7.84 -13.59 14.78
CA ARG A 41 7.93 -12.18 14.37
C ARG A 41 6.99 -11.85 13.21
N THR A 42 5.72 -12.11 13.39
CA THR A 42 4.68 -11.78 12.41
C THR A 42 4.67 -10.28 12.10
N PHE A 43 4.60 -9.94 10.81
CA PHE A 43 4.57 -8.57 10.30
C PHE A 43 5.83 -7.71 10.54
N SER A 44 6.93 -8.28 11.05
CA SER A 44 8.18 -7.54 11.18
C SER A 44 8.77 -7.16 9.82
N PRO A 45 9.63 -6.13 9.77
CA PRO A 45 10.38 -5.79 8.56
C PRO A 45 11.19 -6.99 8.02
N SER A 46 11.32 -7.06 6.69
CA SER A 46 12.28 -7.94 6.04
C SER A 46 13.72 -7.50 6.37
N ARG A 47 14.67 -8.40 6.22
CA ARG A 47 16.08 -8.08 6.49
C ARG A 47 16.58 -7.04 5.49
N ASP A 48 17.39 -6.12 5.99
CA ASP A 48 17.94 -5.02 5.18
C ASP A 48 18.77 -5.54 4.00
N GLU A 49 19.57 -6.59 4.21
CA GLU A 49 20.42 -7.20 3.18
C GLU A 49 19.57 -7.80 2.05
N ASP A 50 18.43 -8.41 2.38
CA ASP A 50 17.51 -8.95 1.36
C ASP A 50 16.88 -7.82 0.54
N ILE A 51 16.51 -6.72 1.19
CA ILE A 51 15.93 -5.54 0.53
C ILE A 51 16.96 -4.90 -0.41
N GLU A 52 18.19 -4.69 0.06
CA GLU A 52 19.27 -4.08 -0.73
C GLU A 52 19.62 -4.96 -1.94
N TYR A 53 19.75 -6.27 -1.74
CA TYR A 53 20.05 -7.20 -2.82
C TYR A 53 18.95 -7.25 -3.88
N GLN A 54 17.69 -7.33 -3.48
CA GLN A 54 16.58 -7.33 -4.42
C GLN A 54 16.45 -5.99 -5.16
N ALA A 55 16.69 -4.88 -4.47
CA ALA A 55 16.70 -3.55 -5.11
C ALA A 55 17.82 -3.46 -6.18
N LEU A 56 19.02 -3.98 -5.88
CA LEU A 56 20.11 -4.05 -6.86
C LEU A 56 19.70 -4.86 -8.10
N LEU A 57 19.09 -6.03 -7.92
CA LEU A 57 18.61 -6.85 -9.04
C LEU A 57 17.58 -6.12 -9.90
N LEU A 58 16.63 -5.43 -9.27
CA LEU A 58 15.63 -4.60 -9.98
C LEU A 58 16.30 -3.46 -10.76
N GLY A 59 17.34 -2.85 -10.21
CA GLY A 59 18.14 -1.84 -10.90
C GLY A 59 18.77 -2.36 -12.18
N THR A 60 19.24 -3.62 -12.22
CA THR A 60 19.78 -4.24 -13.42
C THR A 60 18.72 -4.46 -14.52
N ALA A 61 17.45 -4.60 -14.12
CA ALA A 61 16.30 -4.64 -15.05
C ALA A 61 15.88 -3.25 -15.55
N LYS A 62 16.62 -2.19 -15.15
CA LYS A 62 16.37 -0.79 -15.55
C LYS A 62 14.96 -0.31 -15.23
N VAL A 63 14.47 -0.68 -14.05
CA VAL A 63 13.22 -0.11 -13.52
C VAL A 63 13.40 1.39 -13.27
N GLU A 64 12.32 2.13 -13.27
CA GLU A 64 12.32 3.59 -13.09
C GLU A 64 11.91 4.01 -11.67
N LEU A 65 11.40 3.07 -10.87
CA LEU A 65 10.98 3.23 -9.48
C LEU A 65 11.05 1.88 -8.79
N VAL A 66 11.35 1.85 -7.49
CA VAL A 66 11.17 0.67 -6.63
C VAL A 66 10.17 0.97 -5.52
N ILE A 67 9.21 0.07 -5.34
CA ILE A 67 8.18 0.15 -4.30
C ILE A 67 8.40 -0.97 -3.28
N LEU A 68 8.45 -0.65 -1.98
CA LEU A 68 8.38 -1.66 -0.93
C LEU A 68 6.91 -1.88 -0.53
N ALA A 69 6.31 -2.97 -1.00
CA ALA A 69 4.92 -3.32 -0.71
C ALA A 69 4.80 -4.16 0.57
N GLN A 70 5.40 -3.68 1.65
CA GLN A 70 5.35 -4.27 3.00
C GLN A 70 4.90 -3.20 4.00
N THR A 71 3.61 -2.83 3.97
CA THR A 71 3.05 -1.73 4.75
C THR A 71 3.33 -1.85 6.24
N SER A 72 3.24 -3.07 6.81
CA SER A 72 3.47 -3.29 8.23
C SER A 72 4.91 -2.99 8.67
N ALA A 73 5.90 -3.08 7.78
CA ALA A 73 7.29 -2.78 8.11
C ALA A 73 7.49 -1.32 8.54
N SER A 74 6.83 -0.39 7.87
CA SER A 74 6.87 1.05 8.18
C SER A 74 6.29 1.41 9.56
N LEU A 75 5.58 0.48 10.19
CA LEU A 75 4.95 0.69 11.48
C LEU A 75 5.86 0.34 12.68
N PHE A 76 7.08 -0.15 12.43
CA PHE A 76 7.97 -0.65 13.48
C PHE A 76 8.96 0.39 14.01
N ALA A 77 9.37 1.36 13.19
CA ALA A 77 10.27 2.42 13.61
C ALA A 77 9.91 3.74 12.90
N ASP A 78 10.12 4.85 13.59
CA ASP A 78 9.71 6.17 13.09
C ASP A 78 10.52 6.59 11.85
N ASP A 79 11.78 6.18 11.74
CA ASP A 79 12.67 6.50 10.62
C ASP A 79 12.75 5.41 9.55
N TYR A 80 11.96 4.33 9.70
CA TYR A 80 12.05 3.16 8.81
C TYR A 80 11.92 3.55 7.33
N ASP A 81 10.92 4.36 6.99
CA ASP A 81 10.67 4.74 5.61
C ASP A 81 11.85 5.49 4.98
N GLU A 82 12.43 6.42 5.73
CA GLU A 82 13.57 7.21 5.26
C GLU A 82 14.82 6.34 5.09
N VAL A 83 15.05 5.41 6.01
CA VAL A 83 16.18 4.49 5.96
C VAL A 83 16.04 3.52 4.79
N VAL A 84 14.90 2.83 4.70
CA VAL A 84 14.70 1.78 3.70
C VAL A 84 14.61 2.33 2.26
N THR A 85 13.97 3.49 2.06
CA THR A 85 13.90 4.09 0.73
C THR A 85 15.26 4.56 0.26
N ARG A 86 16.12 5.10 1.14
CA ARG A 86 17.49 5.44 0.81
C ARG A 86 18.30 4.21 0.38
N ARG A 87 18.19 3.09 1.09
CA ARG A 87 18.87 1.82 0.77
C ARG A 87 18.41 1.26 -0.57
N MET A 88 17.10 1.21 -0.80
CA MET A 88 16.55 0.76 -2.08
C MET A 88 16.99 1.64 -3.23
N SER A 89 16.96 2.96 -3.05
CA SER A 89 17.40 3.90 -4.08
C SER A 89 18.90 3.76 -4.39
N ALA A 90 19.72 3.55 -3.37
CA ALA A 90 21.16 3.32 -3.56
C ALA A 90 21.43 2.01 -4.33
N GLY A 91 20.73 0.93 -4.00
CA GLY A 91 20.86 -0.35 -4.68
C GLY A 91 20.35 -0.34 -6.11
N ALA A 92 19.18 0.22 -6.34
CA ALA A 92 18.53 0.22 -7.66
C ALA A 92 18.98 1.36 -8.58
N GLY A 93 19.58 2.43 -8.05
CA GLY A 93 19.96 3.63 -8.82
C GLY A 93 18.77 4.50 -9.26
N VAL A 94 17.59 4.31 -8.66
CA VAL A 94 16.34 5.02 -9.00
C VAL A 94 15.57 5.40 -7.73
N PRO A 95 14.59 6.30 -7.80
CA PRO A 95 13.73 6.62 -6.66
C PRO A 95 13.06 5.38 -6.04
N ALA A 96 12.79 5.45 -4.74
CA ALA A 96 12.06 4.41 -4.03
C ALA A 96 10.97 5.01 -3.12
N VAL A 97 9.94 4.21 -2.85
CA VAL A 97 8.83 4.58 -1.96
C VAL A 97 8.35 3.35 -1.19
N THR A 98 7.85 3.55 0.03
CA THR A 98 7.11 2.49 0.74
C THR A 98 5.61 2.61 0.47
N SER A 99 4.91 1.48 0.51
CA SER A 99 3.46 1.47 0.38
C SER A 99 2.75 2.24 1.50
N ALA A 100 3.32 2.29 2.70
CA ALA A 100 2.77 3.07 3.81
C ALA A 100 2.85 4.58 3.54
N GLN A 101 4.01 5.07 3.04
CA GLN A 101 4.15 6.46 2.59
C GLN A 101 3.15 6.77 1.47
N ALA A 102 3.00 5.84 0.51
CA ALA A 102 2.08 6.03 -0.61
C ALA A 102 0.63 6.19 -0.12
N VAL A 103 0.17 5.35 0.82
CA VAL A 103 -1.16 5.47 1.43
C VAL A 103 -1.37 6.82 2.08
N GLY A 104 -0.46 7.24 2.96
CA GLY A 104 -0.60 8.51 3.66
C GLY A 104 -0.59 9.72 2.72
N ARG A 105 0.30 9.72 1.71
CA ARG A 105 0.34 10.76 0.67
C ARG A 105 -0.93 10.78 -0.19
N ALA A 106 -1.47 9.60 -0.55
CA ALA A 106 -2.69 9.47 -1.33
C ALA A 106 -3.90 10.06 -0.61
N VAL A 107 -4.07 9.75 0.68
CA VAL A 107 -5.14 10.35 1.51
C VAL A 107 -5.03 11.87 1.55
N ARG A 108 -3.81 12.39 1.73
CA ARG A 108 -3.55 13.84 1.73
C ARG A 108 -3.84 14.48 0.36
N ALA A 109 -3.51 13.79 -0.73
CA ALA A 109 -3.78 14.26 -2.09
C ALA A 109 -5.28 14.36 -2.38
N LEU A 110 -6.11 13.51 -1.76
CA LEU A 110 -7.58 13.60 -1.78
C LEU A 110 -8.14 14.73 -0.88
N GLY A 111 -7.28 15.48 -0.18
CA GLY A 111 -7.69 16.57 0.72
C GLY A 111 -8.22 16.10 2.07
N ALA A 112 -8.18 14.80 2.37
CA ALA A 112 -8.72 14.22 3.59
C ALA A 112 -7.73 14.25 4.76
N ARG A 113 -8.27 14.25 5.97
CA ARG A 113 -7.52 14.19 7.23
C ARG A 113 -8.11 13.20 8.23
N ARG A 114 -9.43 12.97 8.21
CA ARG A 114 -10.12 12.06 9.12
C ARG A 114 -10.43 10.75 8.40
N ILE A 115 -9.76 9.70 8.83
CA ILE A 115 -9.81 8.38 8.18
C ILE A 115 -10.49 7.35 9.07
N ALA A 116 -11.18 6.40 8.41
CA ALA A 116 -11.51 5.13 9.02
C ALA A 116 -10.56 4.06 8.48
N VAL A 117 -9.95 3.29 9.35
CA VAL A 117 -9.02 2.23 8.96
C VAL A 117 -9.71 0.87 9.09
N VAL A 118 -9.81 0.14 7.98
CA VAL A 118 -10.24 -1.26 7.94
C VAL A 118 -9.03 -2.12 7.61
N SER A 119 -8.52 -2.81 8.59
CA SER A 119 -7.19 -3.41 8.57
C SER A 119 -7.24 -4.93 8.75
N PRO A 120 -6.40 -5.71 8.03
CA PRO A 120 -6.28 -7.14 8.30
C PRO A 120 -5.57 -7.45 9.62
N TYR A 121 -4.87 -6.50 10.22
CA TYR A 121 -3.91 -6.73 11.29
C TYR A 121 -4.54 -6.94 12.68
N SER A 122 -3.70 -7.43 13.61
CA SER A 122 -4.01 -7.51 15.03
C SER A 122 -4.09 -6.12 15.67
N GLU A 123 -4.69 -6.02 16.85
CA GLU A 123 -4.85 -4.78 17.60
C GLU A 123 -3.51 -4.04 17.80
N ALA A 124 -2.47 -4.76 18.23
CA ALA A 124 -1.15 -4.17 18.48
C ALA A 124 -0.50 -3.58 17.22
N VAL A 125 -0.74 -4.17 16.04
CA VAL A 125 -0.25 -3.61 14.75
C VAL A 125 -1.12 -2.43 14.34
N ASN A 126 -2.41 -2.49 14.61
CA ASN A 126 -3.36 -1.43 14.32
C ASN A 126 -3.09 -0.14 15.13
N GLU A 127 -2.73 -0.26 16.38
CA GLU A 127 -2.30 0.88 17.20
C GLU A 127 -1.05 1.57 16.62
N ARG A 128 -0.10 0.78 16.10
CA ARG A 128 1.07 1.34 15.40
C ARG A 128 0.66 2.04 14.11
N ALA A 129 -0.27 1.47 13.35
CA ALA A 129 -0.78 2.08 12.12
C ALA A 129 -1.44 3.44 12.40
N ALA A 130 -2.28 3.55 13.42
CA ALA A 130 -2.89 4.81 13.82
C ALA A 130 -1.84 5.86 14.20
N ARG A 131 -0.82 5.49 15.00
CA ARG A 131 0.29 6.38 15.36
C ARG A 131 1.09 6.81 14.13
N TYR A 132 1.41 5.89 13.22
CA TYR A 132 2.13 6.16 11.99
C TYR A 132 1.38 7.20 11.12
N PHE A 133 0.12 6.96 10.83
CA PHE A 133 -0.68 7.87 10.00
C PHE A 133 -0.81 9.25 10.65
N GLN A 134 -0.98 9.31 11.96
CA GLN A 134 -1.02 10.59 12.68
C GLN A 134 0.32 11.30 12.66
N SER A 135 1.41 10.64 13.06
CA SER A 135 2.73 11.27 13.22
C SER A 135 3.39 11.65 11.90
N LYS A 136 3.27 10.77 10.87
CA LYS A 136 3.94 10.97 9.57
C LYS A 136 3.09 11.75 8.56
N HIS A 137 1.78 11.69 8.66
CA HIS A 137 0.90 12.26 7.66
C HIS A 137 -0.14 13.24 8.21
N GLY A 138 -0.24 13.40 9.53
CA GLY A 138 -1.23 14.26 10.18
C GLY A 138 -2.67 13.78 9.94
N LEU A 139 -2.87 12.46 9.84
CA LEU A 139 -4.17 11.85 9.61
C LEU A 139 -4.76 11.36 10.94
N GLU A 140 -5.95 11.83 11.27
CA GLU A 140 -6.71 11.40 12.42
C GLU A 140 -7.45 10.09 12.13
N THR A 141 -7.15 9.04 12.88
CA THR A 141 -7.92 7.79 12.81
C THR A 141 -9.16 7.90 13.68
N VAL A 142 -10.30 8.19 13.06
CA VAL A 142 -11.61 8.34 13.74
C VAL A 142 -12.10 7.00 14.28
N VAL A 143 -11.91 5.95 13.49
CA VAL A 143 -12.28 4.58 13.85
C VAL A 143 -11.35 3.58 13.17
N LEU A 144 -11.10 2.47 13.86
CA LEU A 144 -10.29 1.39 13.34
C LEU A 144 -11.00 0.06 13.59
N GLN A 145 -11.16 -0.73 12.52
CA GLN A 145 -11.69 -2.08 12.53
C GLN A 145 -10.61 -3.05 12.06
N GLY A 146 -10.15 -3.93 12.94
CA GLY A 146 -9.17 -4.98 12.61
C GLY A 146 -9.83 -6.34 12.40
N PHE A 147 -9.21 -7.19 11.58
CA PHE A 147 -9.63 -8.59 11.38
C PHE A 147 -8.78 -9.59 12.16
N GLY A 148 -7.71 -9.16 12.80
CA GLY A 148 -6.89 -10.00 13.67
C GLY A 148 -6.12 -11.10 12.93
N ALA A 149 -5.76 -10.91 11.67
CA ALA A 149 -4.98 -11.89 10.91
C ALA A 149 -3.69 -12.23 11.65
N THR A 150 -3.40 -13.51 11.76
CA THR A 150 -2.26 -14.03 12.54
C THR A 150 -0.96 -14.01 11.73
N ASP A 151 -1.06 -13.99 10.41
CA ASP A 151 0.08 -13.98 9.49
C ASP A 151 -0.30 -13.38 8.13
N SER A 152 0.70 -13.20 7.27
CA SER A 152 0.49 -12.59 5.95
C SER A 152 -0.35 -13.45 5.01
N TYR A 153 -0.33 -14.79 5.16
CA TYR A 153 -1.14 -15.66 4.31
C TYR A 153 -2.62 -15.52 4.68
N ALA A 154 -2.94 -15.45 5.97
CA ALA A 154 -4.31 -15.21 6.45
C ALA A 154 -4.92 -13.92 5.90
N ILE A 155 -4.10 -12.89 5.65
CA ILE A 155 -4.55 -11.65 5.01
C ILE A 155 -5.07 -11.94 3.58
N GLY A 156 -4.36 -12.76 2.81
CA GLY A 156 -4.75 -13.11 1.44
C GLY A 156 -6.01 -13.97 1.34
N GLN A 157 -6.49 -14.51 2.47
CA GLN A 157 -7.74 -15.27 2.55
C GLN A 157 -8.97 -14.37 2.85
N LEU A 158 -8.74 -13.10 3.20
CA LEU A 158 -9.82 -12.13 3.31
C LEU A 158 -10.35 -11.81 1.92
N GLY A 159 -11.67 -11.68 1.80
CA GLY A 159 -12.31 -11.23 0.57
C GLY A 159 -12.73 -9.76 0.65
N PRO A 160 -13.03 -9.13 -0.49
CA PRO A 160 -13.49 -7.75 -0.53
C PRO A 160 -14.78 -7.50 0.26
N GLU A 161 -15.64 -8.51 0.42
CA GLU A 161 -16.83 -8.47 1.27
C GLU A 161 -16.51 -8.20 2.74
N ASN A 162 -15.36 -8.68 3.25
CA ASN A 162 -14.93 -8.39 4.61
C ASN A 162 -14.73 -6.89 4.82
N ALA A 163 -14.08 -6.22 3.86
CA ALA A 163 -13.88 -4.78 3.92
C ALA A 163 -15.20 -4.02 3.79
N ARG A 164 -16.06 -4.40 2.84
CA ARG A 164 -17.37 -3.79 2.63
C ARG A 164 -18.24 -3.85 3.89
N ASP A 165 -18.34 -5.03 4.51
CA ASP A 165 -19.13 -5.22 5.71
C ASP A 165 -18.56 -4.46 6.91
N ALA A 166 -17.23 -4.29 6.97
CA ALA A 166 -16.60 -3.44 7.98
C ALA A 166 -16.94 -1.97 7.73
N PHE A 167 -16.87 -1.47 6.49
CA PHE A 167 -17.29 -0.10 6.15
C PHE A 167 -18.72 0.16 6.59
N ALA A 168 -19.66 -0.74 6.26
CA ALA A 168 -21.07 -0.60 6.62
C ALA A 168 -21.29 -0.50 8.15
N ARG A 169 -20.45 -1.17 8.95
CA ARG A 169 -20.56 -1.12 10.42
C ARG A 169 -19.98 0.16 11.03
N ILE A 170 -18.94 0.72 10.40
CA ILE A 170 -18.18 1.83 11.00
C ILE A 170 -18.44 3.18 10.32
N ASP A 171 -19.17 3.21 9.21
CA ASP A 171 -19.43 4.43 8.47
C ASP A 171 -20.20 5.46 9.31
N ARG A 172 -19.71 6.69 9.28
CA ARG A 172 -20.29 7.85 9.97
C ARG A 172 -19.87 9.16 9.29
N PRO A 173 -20.61 10.26 9.53
CA PRO A 173 -20.39 11.53 8.81
C PRO A 173 -18.98 12.13 8.97
N GLU A 174 -18.31 11.87 10.08
CA GLU A 174 -16.99 12.44 10.36
C GLU A 174 -15.88 11.83 9.49
N ILE A 175 -16.10 10.64 8.94
CA ILE A 175 -15.12 9.93 8.11
C ILE A 175 -15.09 10.57 6.72
N GLU A 176 -13.89 10.96 6.29
CA GLU A 176 -13.66 11.55 4.98
C GLU A 176 -13.17 10.52 3.96
N VAL A 177 -12.42 9.50 4.41
CA VAL A 177 -11.83 8.45 3.57
C VAL A 177 -11.78 7.13 4.33
N PHE A 178 -12.11 6.03 3.67
CA PHE A 178 -11.79 4.69 4.15
C PHE A 178 -10.38 4.30 3.70
N VAL A 179 -9.57 3.78 4.61
CA VAL A 179 -8.21 3.31 4.36
C VAL A 179 -8.12 1.81 4.63
N VAL A 180 -7.67 1.03 3.64
CA VAL A 180 -7.44 -0.42 3.77
C VAL A 180 -5.95 -0.71 3.61
N PRO A 181 -5.18 -0.70 4.72
CA PRO A 181 -3.78 -1.09 4.68
C PRO A 181 -3.60 -2.60 4.52
N GLY A 182 -2.45 -3.01 3.97
CA GLY A 182 -2.12 -4.43 3.80
C GLY A 182 -2.18 -4.89 2.34
N GLY A 183 -1.00 -4.92 1.68
CA GLY A 183 -0.90 -5.26 0.26
C GLY A 183 -1.28 -6.70 -0.11
N ASN A 184 -1.45 -7.60 0.88
CA ASN A 184 -1.98 -8.95 0.61
C ASN A 184 -3.50 -9.05 0.72
N PHE A 185 -4.19 -7.97 1.09
CA PHE A 185 -5.65 -7.92 1.13
C PHE A 185 -6.17 -7.60 -0.30
N PRO A 186 -6.92 -8.51 -0.95
CA PRO A 186 -7.43 -8.30 -2.29
C PRO A 186 -8.48 -7.19 -2.31
N THR A 187 -8.23 -6.07 -3.01
CA THR A 187 -9.08 -4.88 -2.92
C THR A 187 -9.33 -4.17 -4.24
N MET A 188 -8.40 -4.20 -5.18
CA MET A 188 -8.38 -3.32 -6.35
C MET A 188 -9.68 -3.33 -7.16
N THR A 189 -10.25 -4.50 -7.39
CA THR A 189 -11.44 -4.66 -8.25
C THR A 189 -12.73 -4.17 -7.60
N SER A 190 -12.73 -3.88 -6.29
CA SER A 190 -13.93 -3.52 -5.53
C SER A 190 -13.99 -2.05 -5.14
N ILE A 191 -12.89 -1.31 -5.30
CA ILE A 191 -12.77 0.08 -4.82
C ILE A 191 -13.87 0.98 -5.38
N ALA A 192 -14.07 0.98 -6.70
CA ALA A 192 -15.06 1.84 -7.34
C ALA A 192 -16.50 1.53 -6.88
N ALA A 193 -16.82 0.25 -6.65
CA ALA A 193 -18.12 -0.16 -6.13
C ALA A 193 -18.31 0.31 -4.67
N TRP A 194 -17.29 0.20 -3.83
CA TRP A 194 -17.34 0.71 -2.46
C TRP A 194 -17.52 2.23 -2.41
N GLU A 195 -16.79 2.96 -3.25
CA GLU A 195 -16.91 4.43 -3.32
C GLU A 195 -18.31 4.86 -3.79
N GLN A 196 -18.91 4.10 -4.70
CA GLN A 196 -20.28 4.33 -5.14
C GLN A 196 -21.29 4.05 -4.01
N GLU A 197 -21.10 2.95 -3.28
CA GLU A 197 -22.00 2.52 -2.20
C GLU A 197 -21.97 3.49 -1.01
N PHE A 198 -20.78 3.88 -0.57
CA PHE A 198 -20.59 4.67 0.66
C PHE A 198 -20.46 6.18 0.40
N GLY A 199 -20.35 6.61 -0.86
CA GLY A 199 -20.21 8.03 -1.22
C GLY A 199 -18.87 8.66 -0.81
N LYS A 200 -17.93 7.87 -0.32
CA LYS A 200 -16.63 8.30 0.22
C LYS A 200 -15.47 7.68 -0.55
N PRO A 201 -14.34 8.39 -0.70
CA PRO A 201 -13.14 7.79 -1.28
C PRO A 201 -12.64 6.59 -0.47
N VAL A 202 -12.05 5.62 -1.17
CA VAL A 202 -11.38 4.46 -0.56
C VAL A 202 -9.93 4.46 -1.03
N VAL A 203 -9.00 4.37 -0.09
CA VAL A 203 -7.56 4.25 -0.36
C VAL A 203 -7.06 2.90 0.13
N THR A 204 -6.56 2.08 -0.79
CA THR A 204 -5.97 0.78 -0.47
C THR A 204 -4.47 0.78 -0.73
N THR A 205 -3.74 -0.16 -0.11
CA THR A 205 -2.27 -0.22 -0.22
C THR A 205 -1.79 -0.30 -1.65
N ASN A 206 -2.33 -1.24 -2.45
CA ASN A 206 -1.83 -1.47 -3.81
C ASN A 206 -2.24 -0.34 -4.75
N GLN A 207 -3.49 0.16 -4.63
CA GLN A 207 -3.94 1.34 -5.37
C GLN A 207 -3.05 2.56 -5.10
N ALA A 208 -2.74 2.85 -3.83
CA ALA A 208 -1.88 3.96 -3.45
C ALA A 208 -0.44 3.79 -3.97
N SER A 209 0.07 2.55 -3.98
CA SER A 209 1.38 2.23 -4.55
C SER A 209 1.41 2.49 -6.06
N PHE A 210 0.36 2.12 -6.78
CA PHE A 210 0.25 2.40 -8.22
C PHE A 210 0.04 3.89 -8.51
N TRP A 211 -0.71 4.60 -7.68
CA TRP A 211 -0.80 6.05 -7.75
C TRP A 211 0.57 6.72 -7.56
N ALA A 212 1.36 6.27 -6.58
CA ALA A 212 2.71 6.79 -6.36
C ALA A 212 3.64 6.50 -7.56
N MET A 213 3.49 5.34 -8.20
CA MET A 213 4.21 4.99 -9.44
C MET A 213 3.83 5.96 -10.58
N LEU A 214 2.54 6.18 -10.82
CA LEU A 214 2.08 7.11 -11.88
C LEU A 214 2.61 8.52 -11.66
N ARG A 215 2.66 8.98 -10.40
CA ARG A 215 3.26 10.27 -10.05
C ARG A 215 4.76 10.31 -10.30
N ALA A 216 5.49 9.28 -9.89
CA ALA A 216 6.94 9.19 -10.12
C ALA A 216 7.28 9.19 -11.61
N PHE A 217 6.43 8.59 -12.41
CA PHE A 217 6.56 8.56 -13.88
C PHE A 217 6.11 9.86 -14.55
N ASN A 218 5.50 10.77 -13.80
CA ASN A 218 4.95 12.02 -14.30
C ASN A 218 4.04 11.80 -15.53
N THR A 219 3.18 10.78 -15.45
CA THR A 219 2.19 10.50 -16.48
C THR A 219 0.89 11.21 -16.11
N GLY A 220 0.22 11.83 -17.04
CA GLY A 220 -1.12 12.37 -16.82
C GLY A 220 -2.22 11.29 -16.84
N GLU A 221 -1.86 10.02 -16.80
CA GLU A 221 -2.80 8.92 -16.98
C GLU A 221 -3.74 8.76 -15.79
N ARG A 222 -5.00 8.50 -16.11
CA ARG A 222 -6.08 8.25 -15.16
C ARG A 222 -6.64 6.87 -15.39
N ILE A 223 -6.92 6.14 -14.30
CA ILE A 223 -7.45 4.77 -14.34
C ILE A 223 -8.75 4.70 -13.51
N PRO A 224 -9.89 5.17 -14.09
CA PRO A 224 -11.15 5.34 -13.34
C PRO A 224 -11.72 4.06 -12.73
N THR A 225 -11.37 2.91 -13.28
CA THR A 225 -11.82 1.60 -12.80
C THR A 225 -11.38 1.28 -11.37
N PHE A 226 -10.37 2.00 -10.86
CA PHE A 226 -9.81 1.75 -9.54
C PHE A 226 -10.06 2.90 -8.56
N GLY A 227 -11.22 3.55 -8.66
CA GLY A 227 -11.69 4.56 -7.70
C GLY A 227 -11.11 5.96 -7.93
N ARG A 228 -11.56 6.90 -7.10
CA ARG A 228 -11.28 8.34 -7.23
C ARG A 228 -9.79 8.67 -7.22
N LEU A 229 -9.01 7.98 -6.40
CA LEU A 229 -7.57 8.26 -6.31
C LEU A 229 -6.87 8.16 -7.67
N LEU A 230 -7.19 7.13 -8.46
CA LEU A 230 -6.59 6.94 -9.79
C LEU A 230 -7.38 7.64 -10.93
N ALA A 231 -8.61 8.06 -10.65
CA ALA A 231 -9.48 8.77 -11.61
C ALA A 231 -9.33 10.30 -11.56
N GLU A 232 -9.25 10.88 -10.37
CA GLU A 232 -9.43 12.32 -10.15
C GLU A 232 -8.14 13.02 -9.76
N VAL A 233 -7.26 12.36 -9.02
CA VAL A 233 -6.01 12.96 -8.54
C VAL A 233 -4.95 12.87 -9.62
N PRO A 234 -4.55 14.00 -10.21
CA PRO A 234 -3.56 14.01 -11.26
C PRO A 234 -2.22 13.46 -10.76
N ALA A 235 -1.52 12.75 -11.62
CA ALA A 235 -0.18 12.24 -11.38
C ALA A 235 0.90 13.34 -11.49
N GLY A 236 0.56 14.57 -11.51
CA GLY A 236 1.46 15.71 -11.69
C GLY A 236 2.15 16.21 -10.43
#